data_6234e6ecccb5e5d8f56b0c6c512cf063
#
_entry.id   6234e6ecccb5e5d8f56b0c6c512cf063
#
_cell.length_a   1.000
_cell.length_b   1.000
_cell.length_c   1.000
_cell.angle_alpha   90.00
_cell.angle_beta   90.00
_cell.angle_gamma   90.00
#
_symmetry.space_group_name_H-M   'P 1'
#
loop_
_entity.id
_entity.type
_entity.pdbx_description
1 polymer ?
#
loop_
_entity_poly.entity_id
_entity_poly.type
_entity_poly.pdbx_seq_one_letter_code
_entity_poly.pdbx_strand_id
1 'polypeptide(L)'
;MDEQADTFDAAFTKAVDLGNKLAGKDKEADLWDIADGLLAGAVQYWLYARQPCGDARCEDCLPINTAEARLTELKRLVGQIAAESEYFHSPTDANVGRA
;
A
#
# COMPACT_ATOMS: atom_id res chain seq x y z
N MET A 1 1.91 15.29 19.56
CA MET A 1 1.91 14.74 18.22
C MET A 1 2.23 13.26 18.26
N ASP A 2 1.51 12.48 17.49
CA ASP A 2 1.65 11.04 17.48
C ASP A 2 2.84 10.62 16.60
N GLU A 3 3.83 9.98 17.23
CA GLU A 3 5.01 9.47 16.51
C GLU A 3 4.63 8.51 15.40
N GLN A 4 3.61 7.71 15.65
CA GLN A 4 3.15 6.70 14.71
C GLN A 4 2.58 7.35 13.45
N ALA A 5 1.82 8.42 13.60
CA ALA A 5 1.27 9.16 12.47
C ALA A 5 2.38 9.80 11.65
N ASP A 6 3.41 10.36 12.32
CA ASP A 6 4.54 10.96 11.64
C ASP A 6 5.30 9.92 10.83
N THR A 7 5.47 8.72 11.34
CA THR A 7 6.15 7.64 10.64
C THR A 7 5.37 7.21 9.39
N PHE A 8 4.06 7.08 9.54
CA PHE A 8 3.20 6.74 8.41
C PHE A 8 3.32 7.79 7.30
N ASP A 9 3.20 9.06 7.67
CA ASP A 9 3.26 10.15 6.71
C ASP A 9 4.63 10.24 6.04
N ALA A 10 5.69 10.02 6.78
CA ALA A 10 7.05 10.04 6.23
C ALA A 10 7.22 8.92 5.21
N ALA A 11 6.76 7.72 5.53
CA ALA A 11 6.86 6.59 4.60
C ALA A 11 6.05 6.83 3.34
N PHE A 12 4.84 7.35 3.50
CA PHE A 12 3.97 7.68 2.38
C PHE A 12 4.66 8.69 1.45
N THR A 13 5.13 9.78 2.02
CA THR A 13 5.76 10.85 1.24
C THR A 13 7.01 10.36 0.51
N LYS A 14 7.84 9.58 1.20
CA LYS A 14 9.07 9.08 0.59
C LYS A 14 8.79 8.07 -0.53
N ALA A 15 7.74 7.28 -0.40
CA ALA A 15 7.36 6.34 -1.46
C ALA A 15 6.95 7.11 -2.72
N VAL A 16 6.12 8.14 -2.57
CA VAL A 16 5.71 8.98 -3.71
C VAL A 16 6.92 9.68 -4.32
N ASP A 17 7.80 10.22 -3.47
CA ASP A 17 9.01 10.89 -3.94
C ASP A 17 9.90 9.95 -4.74
N LEU A 18 10.03 8.71 -4.29
CA LEU A 18 10.83 7.72 -5.01
C LEU A 18 10.26 7.46 -6.40
N GLY A 19 8.95 7.31 -6.48
CA GLY A 19 8.29 7.13 -7.78
C GLY A 19 8.55 8.31 -8.71
N ASN A 20 8.43 9.53 -8.18
CA ASN A 20 8.69 10.74 -8.97
C ASN A 20 10.14 10.83 -9.42
N LYS A 21 11.07 10.44 -8.56
CA LYS A 21 12.49 10.44 -8.91
C LYS A 21 12.78 9.46 -10.04
N LEU A 22 12.22 8.27 -9.94
CA LEU A 22 12.44 7.25 -10.96
C LEU A 22 11.88 7.68 -12.31
N ALA A 23 10.69 8.28 -12.29
CA ALA A 23 10.07 8.78 -13.51
C ALA A 23 10.88 9.93 -14.13
N GLY A 24 11.43 10.80 -13.29
CA GLY A 24 12.22 11.94 -13.79
C GLY A 24 13.59 11.54 -14.27
N LYS A 25 14.15 10.45 -13.74
CA LYS A 25 15.49 10.02 -14.08
C LYS A 25 15.55 9.33 -15.45
N ASP A 26 14.50 8.65 -15.81
CA ASP A 26 14.42 7.93 -17.09
C ASP A 26 13.09 8.27 -17.75
N LYS A 27 13.15 9.11 -18.77
CA LYS A 27 11.95 9.59 -19.46
C LYS A 27 11.25 8.47 -20.23
N GLU A 28 11.96 7.39 -20.53
CA GLU A 28 11.37 6.25 -21.22
C GLU A 28 10.76 5.23 -20.27
N ALA A 29 10.96 5.41 -18.97
CA ALA A 29 10.39 4.49 -17.99
C ALA A 29 8.87 4.55 -18.04
N ASP A 30 8.26 3.38 -17.96
CA ASP A 30 6.81 3.25 -17.94
C ASP A 30 6.31 3.53 -16.53
N LEU A 31 5.43 4.52 -16.40
CA LEU A 31 4.87 4.87 -15.09
C LEU A 31 4.14 3.70 -14.45
N TRP A 32 3.51 2.86 -15.26
CA TRP A 32 2.81 1.67 -14.72
C TRP A 32 3.80 0.70 -14.10
N ASP A 33 4.95 0.49 -14.74
CA ASP A 33 5.98 -0.38 -14.19
C ASP A 33 6.55 0.17 -12.89
N ILE A 34 6.77 1.48 -12.83
CA ILE A 34 7.25 2.12 -11.62
C ILE A 34 6.24 1.93 -10.49
N ALA A 35 4.97 2.19 -10.78
CA ALA A 35 3.90 2.06 -9.78
C ALA A 35 3.77 0.63 -9.30
N ASP A 36 3.80 -0.33 -10.22
CA ASP A 36 3.71 -1.75 -9.86
C ASP A 36 4.91 -2.18 -9.03
N GLY A 37 6.09 -1.70 -9.37
CA GLY A 37 7.30 -2.00 -8.61
C GLY A 37 7.27 -1.45 -7.20
N LEU A 38 6.79 -0.21 -7.05
CA LEU A 38 6.62 0.39 -5.74
C LEU A 38 5.63 -0.40 -4.90
N LEU A 39 4.52 -0.79 -5.53
CA LEU A 39 3.50 -1.59 -4.84
C LEU A 39 4.07 -2.94 -4.41
N ALA A 40 4.79 -3.60 -5.30
CA ALA A 40 5.39 -4.91 -4.98
C ALA A 40 6.34 -4.79 -3.80
N GLY A 41 7.18 -3.75 -3.80
CA GLY A 41 8.09 -3.52 -2.70
C GLY A 41 7.37 -3.24 -1.40
N ALA A 42 6.31 -2.44 -1.47
CA ALA A 42 5.51 -2.11 -0.29
C ALA A 42 4.83 -3.36 0.27
N VAL A 43 4.27 -4.20 -0.61
CA VAL A 43 3.63 -5.44 -0.18
C VAL A 43 4.63 -6.36 0.50
N GLN A 44 5.81 -6.50 -0.09
CA GLN A 44 6.84 -7.34 0.49
C GLN A 44 7.25 -6.85 1.88
N TYR A 45 7.44 -5.55 2.01
CA TYR A 45 7.82 -4.95 3.30
C TYR A 45 6.71 -5.13 4.32
N TRP A 46 5.45 -4.92 3.88
CA TRP A 46 4.30 -5.08 4.76
C TRP A 46 4.20 -6.50 5.30
N LEU A 47 4.36 -7.49 4.43
CA LEU A 47 4.31 -8.89 4.84
C LEU A 47 5.48 -9.24 5.75
N TYR A 48 6.66 -8.72 5.46
CA TYR A 48 7.83 -8.89 6.32
C TYR A 48 7.55 -8.36 7.73
N ALA A 49 6.95 -7.19 7.81
CA ALA A 49 6.68 -6.52 9.08
C ALA A 49 5.58 -7.22 9.89
N ARG A 50 4.77 -8.04 9.23
CA ARG A 50 3.63 -8.70 9.89
C ARG A 50 3.80 -10.21 10.04
N GLN A 51 5.03 -10.64 10.24
CA GLN A 51 5.24 -12.04 10.57
C GLN A 51 4.80 -12.29 12.00
N PRO A 52 4.04 -13.38 12.25
CA PRO A 52 3.56 -13.66 13.60
C PRO A 52 4.71 -14.08 14.51
N CYS A 53 4.48 -13.97 15.83
CA CYS A 53 5.52 -14.23 16.82
C CYS A 53 5.80 -15.74 17.01
N GLY A 54 4.97 -16.60 16.46
CA GLY A 54 5.15 -18.04 16.59
C GLY A 54 4.38 -18.66 17.73
N ASP A 55 3.80 -17.85 18.60
CA ASP A 55 2.96 -18.36 19.69
C ASP A 55 1.52 -18.45 19.21
N ALA A 56 1.01 -19.67 19.11
CA ALA A 56 -0.34 -19.91 18.61
C ALA A 56 -1.43 -19.25 19.46
N ARG A 57 -1.09 -18.89 20.69
CA ARG A 57 -2.06 -18.29 21.61
C ARG A 57 -1.97 -16.76 21.67
N CYS A 58 -1.09 -16.18 20.88
CA CYS A 58 -0.93 -14.73 20.86
C CYS A 58 -2.14 -14.07 20.21
N GLU A 59 -2.91 -13.32 21.00
CA GLU A 59 -4.11 -12.66 20.50
C GLU A 59 -3.78 -11.53 19.53
N ASP A 60 -2.65 -10.87 19.74
CA ASP A 60 -2.22 -9.78 18.88
C ASP A 60 -1.89 -10.28 17.46
N CYS A 61 -1.45 -11.52 17.34
CA CYS A 61 -1.09 -12.10 16.06
C CYS A 61 -2.25 -12.79 15.35
N LEU A 62 -3.40 -12.94 16.02
CA LEU A 62 -4.54 -13.66 15.42
C LEU A 62 -4.91 -13.14 14.03
N PRO A 63 -4.99 -11.81 13.80
CA PRO A 63 -5.39 -11.31 12.48
C PRO A 63 -4.36 -11.59 11.38
N ILE A 64 -3.15 -12.00 11.74
CA ILE A 64 -2.06 -12.22 10.78
C ILE A 64 -1.39 -13.58 10.95
N ASN A 65 -2.06 -14.50 11.64
CA ASN A 65 -1.45 -15.79 12.01
C ASN A 65 -1.22 -16.73 10.84
N THR A 66 -2.03 -16.62 9.78
CA THR A 66 -1.90 -17.47 8.61
C THR A 66 -1.66 -16.62 7.38
N ALA A 67 -1.16 -17.25 6.33
CA ALA A 67 -0.98 -16.55 5.06
C ALA A 67 -2.31 -15.98 4.56
N GLU A 68 -3.38 -16.75 4.71
CA GLU A 68 -4.70 -16.29 4.28
C GLU A 68 -5.18 -15.09 5.10
N ALA A 69 -4.95 -15.13 6.41
CA ALA A 69 -5.33 -14.02 7.28
C ALA A 69 -4.53 -12.76 6.94
N ARG A 70 -3.23 -12.92 6.68
CA ARG A 70 -2.40 -11.78 6.29
C ARG A 70 -2.86 -11.17 4.96
N LEU A 71 -3.19 -12.02 4.01
CA LEU A 71 -3.68 -11.54 2.72
C LEU A 71 -5.01 -10.81 2.85
N THR A 72 -5.92 -11.34 3.66
CA THR A 72 -7.21 -10.71 3.91
C THR A 72 -7.03 -9.31 4.52
N GLU A 73 -6.14 -9.19 5.51
CA GLU A 73 -5.87 -7.91 6.13
C GLU A 73 -5.22 -6.94 5.16
N LEU A 74 -4.30 -7.43 4.33
CA LEU A 74 -3.66 -6.60 3.32
C LEU A 74 -4.69 -6.06 2.33
N LYS A 75 -5.59 -6.91 1.86
CA LYS A 75 -6.62 -6.49 0.92
C LYS A 75 -7.54 -5.44 1.53
N ARG A 76 -7.90 -5.63 2.80
CA ARG A 76 -8.75 -4.68 3.51
C ARG A 76 -8.06 -3.32 3.59
N LEU A 77 -6.80 -3.31 3.98
CA LEU A 77 -6.05 -2.08 4.14
C LEU A 77 -5.84 -1.38 2.79
N VAL A 78 -5.45 -2.13 1.77
CA VAL A 78 -5.26 -1.56 0.43
C VAL A 78 -6.57 -0.98 -0.09
N GLY A 79 -7.68 -1.67 0.11
CA GLY A 79 -8.99 -1.17 -0.30
C GLY A 79 -9.35 0.14 0.40
N GLN A 80 -9.08 0.22 1.69
CA GLN A 80 -9.33 1.44 2.45
C GLN A 80 -8.46 2.59 1.96
N ILE A 81 -7.17 2.33 1.78
CA ILE A 81 -6.23 3.35 1.32
C ILE A 81 -6.63 3.84 -0.08
N ALA A 82 -6.99 2.91 -0.95
CA ALA A 82 -7.39 3.27 -2.32
C ALA A 82 -8.64 4.15 -2.30
N ALA A 83 -9.63 3.77 -1.49
CA ALA A 83 -10.88 4.52 -1.43
C ALA A 83 -10.69 5.95 -0.91
N GLU A 84 -9.67 6.16 -0.09
CA GLU A 84 -9.39 7.47 0.49
C GLU A 84 -8.44 8.31 -0.36
N SER A 85 -7.90 7.73 -1.43
CA SER A 85 -6.95 8.44 -2.29
C SER A 85 -7.67 9.45 -3.19
N GLU A 86 -7.05 10.61 -3.37
CA GLU A 86 -7.57 11.61 -4.30
C GLU A 86 -7.60 11.11 -5.74
N TYR A 87 -6.85 10.06 -6.02
CA TYR A 87 -6.78 9.47 -7.36
C TYR A 87 -7.67 8.26 -7.53
N PHE A 88 -8.50 7.93 -6.53
CA PHE A 88 -9.38 6.77 -6.61
C PHE A 88 -10.38 6.90 -7.77
N HIS A 89 -10.97 8.07 -7.87
CA HIS A 89 -11.91 8.37 -8.96
C HIS A 89 -11.22 9.19 -10.04
N SER A 90 -11.58 8.95 -11.27
CA SER A 90 -11.11 9.78 -12.38
C SER A 90 -12.32 10.45 -13.04
N PRO A 91 -12.10 11.52 -13.80
CA PRO A 91 -13.21 12.22 -14.46
C PRO A 91 -14.08 11.32 -15.34
N THR A 92 -13.47 10.29 -15.96
CA THR A 92 -14.21 9.39 -16.84
C THR A 92 -15.08 8.39 -16.08
N ASP A 93 -14.78 8.13 -14.82
CA ASP A 93 -15.58 7.21 -14.00
C ASP A 93 -17.03 7.68 -13.86
N ALA A 94 -17.24 8.96 -13.72
CA ALA A 94 -18.56 9.52 -13.57
C ALA A 94 -19.42 9.25 -14.79
N ASN A 95 -18.83 9.31 -15.98
CA ASN A 95 -19.55 9.05 -17.23
C ASN A 95 -19.90 7.59 -17.36
N VAL A 96 -19.00 6.73 -16.99
CA VAL A 96 -19.22 5.28 -17.02
C VAL A 96 -20.37 4.91 -16.08
N GLY A 97 -20.39 5.50 -14.90
CA GLY A 97 -21.41 5.22 -13.91
C GLY A 97 -22.80 5.66 -14.31
N ARG A 98 -22.90 6.49 -15.32
CA ARG A 98 -24.19 7.01 -15.79
C ARG A 98 -24.76 6.23 -16.95
N ALA A 99 -23.93 5.44 -17.55
CA ALA A 99 -24.38 4.64 -18.68
C ALA A 99 -25.35 3.54 -18.27
#